data_521142bb9f6550f00bcf88e8c02ae2b4
#
_entry.id   521142bb9f6550f00bcf88e8c02ae2b4
#
_cell.length_a   1.000
_cell.length_b   1.000
_cell.length_c   1.000
_cell.angle_alpha   90.00
_cell.angle_beta   90.00
_cell.angle_gamma   90.00
#
_symmetry.space_group_name_H-M   'P 1'
#
loop_
_entity.id
_entity.type
_entity.pdbx_description
1 polymer ?
#
loop_
_entity_poly.entity_id
_entity_poly.type
_entity_poly.pdbx_seq_one_letter_code
_entity_poly.pdbx_strand_id
1 'polypeptide(L)'
;MNALRLLLVALACTPVMGARAEPVNYAIDPSHTKVYWEVRHFGTSTHRGRFDTLEGSIAIDRDKGLGDVSISIATASVSSGVPALDAVLRGGSFLASEANPTAYFVAKQLRFDGERLSSLRGEFTLRGVSKPLSLNASNFACRTDAQLKREVCGGDFEATILRSDYGSTFGLPFVGDKVRLLISIEGIRQ
;
A
#
# COMPACT_ATOMS: atom_id res chain seq x y z
N MET A 1 39.66 4.80 71.63
CA MET A 1 38.42 4.15 71.17
C MET A 1 37.95 4.84 69.87
N ASN A 2 38.36 4.33 68.71
CA ASN A 2 38.08 4.93 67.38
C ASN A 2 36.89 4.18 66.77
N ALA A 3 35.78 4.85 66.61
CA ALA A 3 34.60 4.36 65.91
C ALA A 3 34.75 4.61 64.40
N LEU A 4 34.96 3.52 63.62
CA LEU A 4 35.03 3.53 62.18
C LEU A 4 33.59 3.55 61.59
N ARG A 5 33.16 4.70 61.04
CA ARG A 5 31.85 4.80 60.37
C ARG A 5 31.98 4.26 58.93
N LEU A 6 31.38 3.11 58.68
CA LEU A 6 31.19 2.62 57.29
C LEU A 6 30.12 3.45 56.60
N LEU A 7 30.50 4.14 55.53
CA LEU A 7 29.57 4.76 54.58
C LEU A 7 29.11 3.69 53.56
N LEU A 8 27.84 3.25 53.65
CA LEU A 8 27.21 2.47 52.58
C LEU A 8 26.81 3.40 51.44
N VAL A 9 27.48 3.33 50.31
CA VAL A 9 27.09 3.97 49.06
C VAL A 9 26.07 3.08 48.38
N ALA A 10 24.79 3.44 48.45
CA ALA A 10 23.71 2.80 47.72
C ALA A 10 23.79 3.21 46.23
N LEU A 11 24.21 2.28 45.37
CA LEU A 11 24.24 2.45 43.93
C LEU A 11 22.79 2.40 43.40
N ALA A 12 22.18 3.56 43.16
CA ALA A 12 20.85 3.66 42.56
C ALA A 12 20.92 3.26 41.08
N CYS A 13 20.47 2.04 40.76
CA CYS A 13 20.30 1.58 39.39
C CYS A 13 19.03 2.22 38.80
N THR A 14 19.19 3.33 38.07
CA THR A 14 18.08 3.93 37.32
C THR A 14 17.77 3.07 36.11
N PRO A 15 16.53 2.59 35.94
CA PRO A 15 16.15 1.89 34.71
C PRO A 15 16.25 2.85 33.55
N VAL A 16 17.09 2.54 32.55
CA VAL A 16 17.11 3.21 31.25
C VAL A 16 15.80 2.81 30.55
N MET A 17 14.79 3.67 30.59
CA MET A 17 13.63 3.54 29.72
C MET A 17 14.11 3.68 28.29
N GLY A 18 14.21 2.55 27.58
CA GLY A 18 14.52 2.55 26.14
C GLY A 18 13.49 3.44 25.43
N ALA A 19 13.95 4.49 24.76
CA ALA A 19 13.11 5.32 23.89
C ALA A 19 12.48 4.39 22.85
N ARG A 20 11.18 4.24 22.91
CA ARG A 20 10.42 3.47 21.93
C ARG A 20 10.36 4.31 20.66
N ALA A 21 10.89 3.81 19.55
CA ALA A 21 10.77 4.50 18.28
C ALA A 21 9.28 4.64 17.94
N GLU A 22 8.85 5.87 17.67
CA GLU A 22 7.48 6.14 17.23
C GLU A 22 7.36 5.78 15.73
N PRO A 23 6.17 5.33 15.28
CA PRO A 23 5.92 5.09 13.86
C PRO A 23 6.19 6.34 13.04
N VAL A 24 6.87 6.18 11.90
CA VAL A 24 7.12 7.27 10.96
C VAL A 24 5.94 7.38 10.01
N ASN A 25 5.39 8.59 9.89
CA ASN A 25 4.23 8.88 9.05
C ASN A 25 4.65 9.42 7.69
N TYR A 26 3.98 8.93 6.62
CA TYR A 26 4.13 9.39 5.25
C TYR A 26 2.76 9.69 4.67
N ALA A 27 2.63 10.80 3.94
CA ALA A 27 1.52 11.05 3.04
C ALA A 27 1.92 10.58 1.65
N ILE A 28 1.05 9.88 0.91
CA ILE A 28 1.37 9.49 -0.46
C ILE A 28 1.47 10.72 -1.36
N ASP A 29 2.40 10.67 -2.30
CA ASP A 29 2.52 11.65 -3.38
C ASP A 29 1.66 11.20 -4.57
N PRO A 30 0.52 11.87 -4.86
CA PRO A 30 -0.37 11.44 -5.93
C PRO A 30 0.24 11.58 -7.32
N SER A 31 1.26 12.43 -7.48
CA SER A 31 1.93 12.65 -8.78
C SER A 31 2.85 11.47 -9.15
N HIS A 32 3.45 10.82 -8.14
CA HIS A 32 4.34 9.68 -8.30
C HIS A 32 3.71 8.35 -7.88
N THR A 33 2.42 8.34 -7.54
CA THR A 33 1.70 7.12 -7.14
C THR A 33 0.67 6.73 -8.19
N LYS A 34 0.76 5.49 -8.69
CA LYS A 34 -0.15 4.96 -9.71
C LYS A 34 -0.45 3.48 -9.43
N VAL A 35 -1.68 3.07 -9.70
CA VAL A 35 -2.09 1.67 -9.76
C VAL A 35 -2.42 1.32 -11.19
N TYR A 36 -1.60 0.50 -11.81
CA TYR A 36 -1.84 -0.06 -13.13
C TYR A 36 -2.52 -1.42 -13.01
N TRP A 37 -3.30 -1.79 -14.03
CA TRP A 37 -3.93 -3.09 -14.14
C TRP A 37 -3.69 -3.71 -15.51
N GLU A 38 -3.62 -5.02 -15.54
CA GLU A 38 -3.47 -5.84 -16.75
C GLU A 38 -4.47 -6.98 -16.74
N VAL A 39 -5.12 -7.23 -17.86
CA VAL A 39 -6.06 -8.33 -18.04
C VAL A 39 -5.91 -8.95 -19.43
N ARG A 40 -5.96 -10.28 -19.52
CA ARG A 40 -5.97 -10.98 -20.81
C ARG A 40 -7.30 -10.78 -21.51
N HIS A 41 -7.26 -10.53 -22.83
CA HIS A 41 -8.42 -10.29 -23.66
C HIS A 41 -8.44 -11.28 -24.82
N PHE A 42 -9.46 -12.13 -24.88
CA PHE A 42 -9.65 -13.23 -25.83
C PHE A 42 -8.43 -14.17 -25.99
N GLY A 43 -7.59 -14.27 -24.98
CA GLY A 43 -6.35 -15.05 -25.05
C GLY A 43 -5.27 -14.47 -25.98
N THR A 44 -5.58 -13.43 -26.75
CA THR A 44 -4.70 -12.89 -27.81
C THR A 44 -3.81 -11.77 -27.31
N SER A 45 -4.36 -10.82 -26.54
CA SER A 45 -3.63 -9.62 -26.10
C SER A 45 -3.81 -9.38 -24.60
N THR A 46 -3.06 -8.44 -24.07
CA THR A 46 -3.23 -7.94 -22.71
C THR A 46 -3.70 -6.49 -22.77
N HIS A 47 -4.90 -6.25 -22.25
CA HIS A 47 -5.37 -4.89 -22.04
C HIS A 47 -4.76 -4.34 -20.76
N ARG A 48 -4.45 -3.05 -20.77
CA ARG A 48 -3.81 -2.32 -19.68
C ARG A 48 -4.50 -0.98 -19.46
N GLY A 49 -4.42 -0.54 -18.25
CA GLY A 49 -4.82 0.81 -17.87
C GLY A 49 -4.33 1.12 -16.47
N ARG A 50 -4.81 2.21 -15.93
CA ARG A 50 -4.45 2.66 -14.59
C ARG A 50 -5.62 3.36 -13.92
N PHE A 51 -5.45 3.66 -12.64
CA PHE A 51 -6.27 4.62 -11.92
C PHE A 51 -5.44 5.89 -11.72
N ASP A 52 -6.03 7.04 -12.02
CA ASP A 52 -5.32 8.32 -11.99
C ASP A 52 -5.45 9.04 -10.64
N THR A 53 -6.46 8.72 -9.82
CA THR A 53 -6.72 9.39 -8.55
C THR A 53 -6.60 8.41 -7.39
N LEU A 54 -5.58 8.65 -6.56
CA LEU A 54 -5.28 7.89 -5.35
C LEU A 54 -4.98 8.85 -4.22
N GLU A 55 -5.39 8.46 -3.01
CA GLU A 55 -5.09 9.16 -1.77
C GLU A 55 -4.72 8.15 -0.69
N GLY A 56 -3.98 8.56 0.32
CA GLY A 56 -3.67 7.67 1.42
C GLY A 56 -2.60 8.17 2.37
N SER A 57 -2.42 7.39 3.42
CA SER A 57 -1.41 7.60 4.44
C SER A 57 -0.78 6.28 4.84
N ILE A 58 0.47 6.36 5.26
CA ILE A 58 1.27 5.22 5.69
C ILE A 58 1.98 5.60 6.97
N ALA A 59 1.81 4.80 8.03
CA ALA A 59 2.62 4.85 9.23
C ALA A 59 3.43 3.57 9.33
N ILE A 60 4.74 3.66 9.54
CA ILE A 60 5.65 2.51 9.56
C ILE A 60 6.42 2.47 10.88
N ASP A 61 6.32 1.35 11.58
CA ASP A 61 7.20 0.93 12.67
C ASP A 61 8.08 -0.20 12.15
N ARG A 62 9.28 0.14 11.68
CA ARG A 62 10.21 -0.83 11.07
C ARG A 62 10.69 -1.88 12.06
N ASP A 63 10.92 -1.48 13.30
CA ASP A 63 11.46 -2.36 14.34
C ASP A 63 10.49 -3.48 14.68
N LYS A 64 9.19 -3.20 14.59
CA LYS A 64 8.14 -4.19 14.85
C LYS A 64 7.63 -4.91 13.61
N GLY A 65 8.01 -4.47 12.41
CA GLY A 65 7.43 -4.96 11.16
C GLY A 65 5.92 -4.65 11.06
N LEU A 66 5.47 -3.59 11.71
CA LEU A 66 4.08 -3.15 11.72
C LEU A 66 3.93 -1.83 10.96
N GLY A 67 2.72 -1.57 10.49
CA GLY A 67 2.37 -0.30 9.89
C GLY A 67 0.87 -0.19 9.70
N ASP A 68 0.40 1.04 9.63
CA ASP A 68 -0.95 1.36 9.22
C ASP A 68 -0.87 1.94 7.81
N VAL A 69 -1.27 1.13 6.83
CA VAL A 69 -1.34 1.53 5.42
C VAL A 69 -2.81 1.67 5.05
N SER A 70 -3.20 2.84 4.59
CA SER A 70 -4.56 3.12 4.13
C SER A 70 -4.48 3.84 2.78
N ILE A 71 -4.90 3.17 1.72
CA ILE A 71 -4.92 3.70 0.35
C ILE A 71 -6.35 3.63 -0.17
N SER A 72 -6.83 4.74 -0.70
CA SER A 72 -8.09 4.86 -1.42
C SER A 72 -7.85 5.15 -2.89
N ILE A 73 -8.64 4.51 -3.74
CA ILE A 73 -8.54 4.58 -5.21
C ILE A 73 -9.91 4.98 -5.74
N ALA A 74 -10.00 6.13 -6.39
CA ALA A 74 -11.24 6.54 -7.04
C ALA A 74 -11.50 5.63 -8.26
N THR A 75 -12.54 4.78 -8.19
CA THR A 75 -12.83 3.81 -9.26
C THR A 75 -13.22 4.48 -10.58
N ALA A 76 -13.83 5.68 -10.52
CA ALA A 76 -14.15 6.47 -11.69
C ALA A 76 -12.93 7.04 -12.42
N SER A 77 -11.74 7.06 -11.77
CA SER A 77 -10.49 7.53 -12.37
C SER A 77 -9.81 6.49 -13.27
N VAL A 78 -10.48 5.37 -13.55
CA VAL A 78 -9.97 4.35 -14.46
C VAL A 78 -9.71 4.94 -15.85
N SER A 79 -8.52 4.67 -16.40
CA SER A 79 -8.08 5.11 -17.72
C SER A 79 -7.36 3.97 -18.44
N SER A 80 -7.88 3.60 -19.58
CA SER A 80 -7.28 2.64 -20.52
C SER A 80 -6.62 3.33 -21.71
N GLY A 81 -6.73 4.68 -21.78
CA GLY A 81 -6.36 5.47 -22.94
C GLY A 81 -7.43 5.48 -24.05
N VAL A 82 -8.57 4.79 -23.84
CA VAL A 82 -9.70 4.74 -24.79
C VAL A 82 -10.98 5.17 -24.05
N PRO A 83 -11.47 6.40 -24.25
CA PRO A 83 -12.60 6.95 -23.48
C PRO A 83 -13.87 6.08 -23.50
N ALA A 84 -14.17 5.43 -24.64
CA ALA A 84 -15.31 4.54 -24.76
C ALA A 84 -15.17 3.28 -23.87
N LEU A 85 -13.95 2.71 -23.77
CA LEU A 85 -13.66 1.61 -22.88
C LEU A 85 -13.71 2.04 -21.42
N ASP A 86 -13.20 3.24 -21.10
CA ASP A 86 -13.23 3.78 -19.74
C ASP A 86 -14.67 3.94 -19.24
N ALA A 87 -15.60 4.36 -20.11
CA ALA A 87 -17.03 4.42 -19.80
C ALA A 87 -17.60 3.02 -19.47
N VAL A 88 -17.24 2.00 -20.25
CA VAL A 88 -17.66 0.62 -20.02
C VAL A 88 -17.07 0.10 -18.69
N LEU A 89 -15.79 0.37 -18.42
CA LEU A 89 -15.12 -0.06 -17.19
C LEU A 89 -15.74 0.55 -15.93
N ARG A 90 -16.20 1.80 -15.98
CA ARG A 90 -16.92 2.44 -14.87
C ARG A 90 -18.31 1.85 -14.63
N GLY A 91 -18.89 1.20 -15.63
CA GLY A 91 -20.23 0.64 -15.58
C GLY A 91 -20.41 -0.52 -14.60
N GLY A 92 -21.68 -0.87 -14.34
CA GLY A 92 -22.08 -1.90 -13.36
C GLY A 92 -21.54 -3.29 -13.63
N SER A 93 -21.24 -3.62 -14.89
CA SER A 93 -20.66 -4.92 -15.27
C SER A 93 -19.18 -5.09 -14.88
N PHE A 94 -18.45 -3.98 -14.61
CA PHE A 94 -17.03 -4.00 -14.24
C PHE A 94 -16.80 -3.37 -12.88
N LEU A 95 -16.52 -2.07 -12.80
CA LEU A 95 -16.19 -1.41 -11.53
C LEU A 95 -17.41 -0.97 -10.72
N ALA A 96 -18.55 -0.76 -11.39
CA ALA A 96 -19.77 -0.18 -10.78
C ALA A 96 -19.45 1.10 -10.00
N SER A 97 -18.73 2.02 -10.63
CA SER A 97 -18.11 3.18 -9.97
C SER A 97 -19.12 4.15 -9.34
N GLU A 98 -20.34 4.21 -9.85
CA GLU A 98 -21.42 5.02 -9.26
C GLU A 98 -21.83 4.48 -7.89
N ALA A 99 -22.02 3.16 -7.78
CA ALA A 99 -22.40 2.49 -6.53
C ALA A 99 -21.21 2.26 -5.59
N ASN A 100 -20.01 2.17 -6.13
CA ASN A 100 -18.75 1.89 -5.41
C ASN A 100 -17.66 2.87 -5.85
N PRO A 101 -17.75 4.14 -5.45
CA PRO A 101 -16.88 5.19 -5.95
C PRO A 101 -15.41 5.01 -5.55
N THR A 102 -15.16 4.23 -4.49
CA THR A 102 -13.81 4.04 -3.96
C THR A 102 -13.51 2.54 -3.74
N ALA A 103 -12.34 2.11 -4.19
CA ALA A 103 -11.72 0.87 -3.76
C ALA A 103 -10.67 1.20 -2.68
N TYR A 104 -10.46 0.26 -1.73
CA TYR A 104 -9.58 0.48 -0.59
C TYR A 104 -8.56 -0.64 -0.46
N PHE A 105 -7.35 -0.29 -0.06
CA PHE A 105 -6.39 -1.24 0.45
C PHE A 105 -5.94 -0.80 1.84
N VAL A 106 -6.11 -1.67 2.83
CA VAL A 106 -5.65 -1.44 4.21
C VAL A 106 -4.73 -2.58 4.63
N ALA A 107 -3.58 -2.25 5.21
CA ALA A 107 -2.63 -3.26 5.68
C ALA A 107 -2.02 -2.84 7.02
N LYS A 108 -1.78 -3.85 7.89
CA LYS A 108 -1.13 -3.67 9.18
C LYS A 108 0.12 -4.53 9.35
N GLN A 109 0.31 -5.49 8.47
CA GLN A 109 1.45 -6.41 8.50
C GLN A 109 2.41 -6.06 7.36
N LEU A 110 3.62 -5.70 7.74
CA LEU A 110 4.72 -5.41 6.84
C LEU A 110 5.84 -6.41 7.09
N ARG A 111 6.40 -6.95 6.03
CA ARG A 111 7.54 -7.84 6.11
C ARG A 111 8.76 -7.14 5.53
N PHE A 112 9.78 -7.01 6.35
CA PHE A 112 11.08 -6.49 5.97
C PHE A 112 12.10 -7.61 5.79
N ASP A 113 13.01 -7.41 4.85
CA ASP A 113 14.24 -8.17 4.68
C ASP A 113 15.40 -7.17 4.87
N GLY A 114 15.97 -7.16 6.08
CA GLY A 114 16.81 -6.07 6.55
C GLY A 114 16.02 -4.75 6.59
N GLU A 115 16.53 -3.72 5.94
CA GLU A 115 15.87 -2.41 5.83
C GLU A 115 14.84 -2.34 4.68
N ARG A 116 14.79 -3.36 3.83
CA ARG A 116 13.97 -3.38 2.62
C ARG A 116 12.61 -4.00 2.88
N LEU A 117 11.55 -3.25 2.61
CA LEU A 117 10.19 -3.81 2.61
C LEU A 117 10.06 -4.84 1.48
N SER A 118 9.69 -6.07 1.82
CA SER A 118 9.54 -7.18 0.88
C SER A 118 8.08 -7.50 0.54
N SER A 119 7.17 -7.31 1.49
CA SER A 119 5.74 -7.50 1.23
C SER A 119 4.87 -6.79 2.28
N LEU A 120 3.61 -6.52 1.87
CA LEU A 120 2.54 -6.07 2.75
C LEU A 120 1.39 -7.07 2.68
N ARG A 121 0.81 -7.37 3.81
CA ARG A 121 -0.40 -8.19 3.87
C ARG A 121 -1.55 -7.38 4.46
N GLY A 122 -2.62 -7.31 3.71
CA GLY A 122 -3.77 -6.49 4.05
C GLY A 122 -5.07 -7.03 3.47
N GLU A 123 -6.03 -6.12 3.35
CA GLU A 123 -7.34 -6.37 2.79
C GLU A 123 -7.60 -5.38 1.65
N PHE A 124 -8.07 -5.89 0.52
CA PHE A 124 -8.49 -5.10 -0.63
C PHE A 124 -9.99 -5.16 -0.77
N THR A 125 -10.61 -3.99 -0.82
CA THR A 125 -12.05 -3.83 -1.02
C THR A 125 -12.31 -3.26 -2.41
N LEU A 126 -13.07 -4.00 -3.20
CA LEU A 126 -13.51 -3.57 -4.52
C LEU A 126 -15.00 -3.95 -4.68
N ARG A 127 -15.81 -3.05 -5.24
CA ARG A 127 -17.26 -3.25 -5.40
C ARG A 127 -17.97 -3.64 -4.08
N GLY A 128 -17.51 -3.11 -2.95
CA GLY A 128 -18.06 -3.42 -1.62
C GLY A 128 -17.69 -4.80 -1.07
N VAL A 129 -16.85 -5.58 -1.79
CA VAL A 129 -16.38 -6.89 -1.32
C VAL A 129 -14.93 -6.78 -0.88
N SER A 130 -14.64 -7.21 0.34
CA SER A 130 -13.29 -7.21 0.93
C SER A 130 -12.70 -8.61 0.88
N LYS A 131 -11.44 -8.71 0.45
CA LYS A 131 -10.66 -9.96 0.40
C LYS A 131 -9.23 -9.73 0.88
N PRO A 132 -8.61 -10.73 1.54
CA PRO A 132 -7.19 -10.67 1.85
C PRO A 132 -6.37 -10.50 0.57
N LEU A 133 -5.38 -9.60 0.61
CA LEU A 133 -4.46 -9.38 -0.50
C LEU A 133 -3.05 -9.17 0.06
N SER A 134 -2.07 -9.84 -0.57
CA SER A 134 -0.66 -9.60 -0.33
C SER A 134 -0.07 -8.85 -1.53
N LEU A 135 0.62 -7.75 -1.25
CA LEU A 135 1.43 -7.02 -2.22
C LEU A 135 2.89 -7.41 -2.03
N ASN A 136 3.53 -7.89 -3.09
CA ASN A 136 4.95 -8.23 -3.09
C ASN A 136 5.74 -7.06 -3.64
N ALA A 137 6.78 -6.61 -2.91
CA ALA A 137 7.66 -5.56 -3.35
C ALA A 137 8.70 -6.12 -4.32
N SER A 138 8.80 -5.55 -5.52
CA SER A 138 9.90 -5.81 -6.45
C SER A 138 11.04 -4.80 -6.25
N ASN A 139 10.71 -3.62 -5.74
CA ASN A 139 11.64 -2.56 -5.39
C ASN A 139 11.12 -1.81 -4.16
N PHE A 140 12.04 -1.34 -3.30
CA PHE A 140 11.75 -0.42 -2.19
C PHE A 140 13.01 0.34 -1.82
N ALA A 141 12.93 1.67 -1.74
CA ALA A 141 14.03 2.52 -1.33
C ALA A 141 13.52 3.81 -0.66
N CYS A 142 14.37 4.42 0.15
CA CYS A 142 14.16 5.74 0.72
C CYS A 142 15.32 6.67 0.34
N ARG A 143 15.01 7.94 0.14
CA ARG A 143 15.98 9.02 -0.16
C ARG A 143 15.59 10.30 0.55
N THR A 144 16.54 11.16 0.82
CA THR A 144 16.23 12.54 1.19
C THR A 144 16.02 13.36 -0.08
N ASP A 145 14.84 13.93 -0.23
CA ASP A 145 14.55 14.81 -1.36
C ASP A 145 15.22 16.17 -1.17
N ALA A 146 15.94 16.62 -2.19
CA ALA A 146 16.74 17.85 -2.12
C ALA A 146 15.89 19.11 -2.08
N GLN A 147 14.69 19.09 -2.68
CA GLN A 147 13.78 20.25 -2.73
C GLN A 147 12.89 20.29 -1.49
N LEU A 148 12.27 19.15 -1.15
CA LEU A 148 11.35 19.04 -0.02
C LEU A 148 12.08 19.05 1.33
N LYS A 149 13.40 18.73 1.36
CA LYS A 149 14.20 18.53 2.59
C LYS A 149 13.58 17.49 3.54
N ARG A 150 12.86 16.53 2.97
CA ARG A 150 12.17 15.44 3.66
C ARG A 150 12.59 14.10 3.09
N GLU A 151 12.45 13.06 3.88
CA GLU A 151 12.59 11.69 3.40
C GLU A 151 11.39 11.35 2.50
N VAL A 152 11.69 10.74 1.36
CA VAL A 152 10.72 10.14 0.46
C VAL A 152 11.06 8.66 0.38
N CYS A 153 10.09 7.82 0.73
CA CYS A 153 10.19 6.37 0.56
C CYS A 153 9.20 5.92 -0.49
N GLY A 154 9.62 4.99 -1.33
CA GLY A 154 8.76 4.47 -2.38
C GLY A 154 9.15 3.08 -2.82
N GLY A 155 8.31 2.50 -3.65
CA GLY A 155 8.55 1.16 -4.17
C GLY A 155 7.55 0.76 -5.24
N ASP A 156 7.90 -0.36 -5.88
CA ASP A 156 7.05 -1.04 -6.84
C ASP A 156 6.52 -2.32 -6.23
N PHE A 157 5.21 -2.52 -6.34
CA PHE A 157 4.53 -3.67 -5.77
C PHE A 157 3.68 -4.35 -6.82
N GLU A 158 3.46 -5.65 -6.64
CA GLU A 158 2.55 -6.39 -7.50
C GLU A 158 1.64 -7.34 -6.72
N ALA A 159 0.46 -7.56 -7.28
CA ALA A 159 -0.48 -8.57 -6.85
C ALA A 159 -1.32 -9.07 -8.03
N THR A 160 -2.00 -10.19 -7.83
CA THR A 160 -3.02 -10.68 -8.75
C THR A 160 -4.30 -10.93 -7.98
N ILE A 161 -5.41 -10.44 -8.53
CA ILE A 161 -6.75 -10.70 -8.01
C ILE A 161 -7.57 -11.47 -9.04
N LEU A 162 -8.61 -12.16 -8.58
CA LEU A 162 -9.68 -12.65 -9.45
C LEU A 162 -10.82 -11.63 -9.40
N ARG A 163 -11.14 -11.00 -10.52
CA ARG A 163 -12.21 -9.98 -10.55
C ARG A 163 -13.58 -10.57 -10.24
N SER A 164 -13.77 -11.86 -10.50
CA SER A 164 -14.98 -12.61 -10.13
C SER A 164 -15.20 -12.66 -8.62
N ASP A 165 -14.13 -12.69 -7.80
CA ASP A 165 -14.21 -12.65 -6.34
C ASP A 165 -14.86 -11.36 -5.82
N TYR A 166 -14.89 -10.32 -6.64
CA TYR A 166 -15.48 -9.00 -6.37
C TYR A 166 -16.78 -8.78 -7.17
N GLY A 167 -17.37 -9.85 -7.72
CA GLY A 167 -18.62 -9.79 -8.47
C GLY A 167 -18.51 -9.18 -9.87
N SER A 168 -17.30 -9.00 -10.42
CA SER A 168 -17.09 -8.53 -11.80
C SER A 168 -16.89 -9.73 -12.73
N THR A 169 -17.98 -10.31 -13.22
CA THR A 169 -17.98 -11.56 -14.00
C THR A 169 -18.26 -11.38 -15.49
N PHE A 170 -18.65 -10.17 -15.91
CA PHE A 170 -19.01 -9.93 -17.31
C PHE A 170 -17.87 -10.28 -18.28
N GLY A 171 -18.22 -10.94 -19.38
CA GLY A 171 -17.28 -11.31 -20.43
C GLY A 171 -16.37 -12.51 -20.13
N LEU A 172 -16.54 -13.20 -18.98
CA LEU A 172 -15.82 -14.45 -18.71
C LEU A 172 -16.27 -15.55 -19.67
N PRO A 173 -15.35 -16.42 -20.13
CA PRO A 173 -13.91 -16.42 -19.89
C PRO A 173 -13.11 -15.58 -20.91
N PHE A 174 -13.75 -14.93 -21.87
CA PHE A 174 -13.09 -14.22 -22.98
C PHE A 174 -12.29 -13.01 -22.51
N VAL A 175 -12.83 -12.25 -21.56
CA VAL A 175 -12.06 -11.28 -20.77
C VAL A 175 -11.60 -12.00 -19.51
N GLY A 176 -10.29 -12.12 -19.32
CA GLY A 176 -9.69 -12.92 -18.27
C GLY A 176 -10.19 -12.56 -16.86
N ASP A 177 -10.24 -13.54 -15.99
CA ASP A 177 -10.61 -13.36 -14.59
C ASP A 177 -9.44 -12.78 -13.77
N LYS A 178 -8.22 -13.23 -14.04
CA LYS A 178 -7.02 -12.73 -13.38
C LYS A 178 -6.70 -11.31 -13.84
N VAL A 179 -6.69 -10.40 -12.88
CA VAL A 179 -6.21 -9.01 -13.06
C VAL A 179 -4.92 -8.86 -12.29
N ARG A 180 -3.83 -8.57 -13.00
CA ARG A 180 -2.54 -8.24 -12.38
C ARG A 180 -2.54 -6.75 -12.05
N LEU A 181 -2.18 -6.42 -10.81
CA LEU A 181 -2.01 -5.06 -10.31
C LEU A 181 -0.52 -4.77 -10.21
N LEU A 182 -0.11 -3.64 -10.79
CA LEU A 182 1.25 -3.10 -10.71
C LEU A 182 1.14 -1.73 -10.07
N ILE A 183 1.81 -1.56 -8.94
CA ILE A 183 1.64 -0.38 -8.10
C ILE A 183 3.00 0.28 -7.93
N SER A 184 3.12 1.53 -8.37
CA SER A 184 4.25 2.39 -8.02
C SER A 184 3.75 3.41 -7.00
N ILE A 185 4.40 3.52 -5.86
CA ILE A 185 3.99 4.41 -4.77
C ILE A 185 5.19 5.17 -4.21
N GLU A 186 5.03 6.46 -3.99
CA GLU A 186 5.94 7.29 -3.20
C GLU A 186 5.19 7.94 -2.04
N GLY A 187 5.82 7.97 -0.87
CA GLY A 187 5.32 8.63 0.34
C GLY A 187 6.33 9.64 0.85
N ILE A 188 5.85 10.83 1.19
CA ILE A 188 6.64 11.93 1.74
C ILE A 188 6.46 11.93 3.26
N ARG A 189 7.57 11.83 4.01
CA ARG A 189 7.58 11.89 5.47
C ARG A 189 6.96 13.19 5.97
N GLN A 190 6.10 13.05 6.99
CA GLN A 190 5.38 14.16 7.62
C GLN A 190 6.09 14.71 8.85
#